data_26e3225f9aa306cf5e5bb385dc31b8d4
#
_entry.id   26e3225f9aa306cf5e5bb385dc31b8d4
#
_cell.length_a   1.000
_cell.length_b   1.000
_cell.length_c   1.000
_cell.angle_alpha   90.00
_cell.angle_beta   90.00
_cell.angle_gamma   90.00
#
_symmetry.space_group_name_H-M   'P 1'
#
loop_
_entity.id
_entity.type
_entity.pdbx_description
1 polymer ?
#
loop_
_entity_poly.entity_id
_entity_poly.type
_entity_poly.pdbx_seq_one_letter_code
_entity_poly.pdbx_strand_id
1 'polypeptide(L)'
;MNARRIVCVCCLILVAAFNGFAFASKPVVLMFIIDGLQSDAAKVAIDHGATNLKYLYDNGVWVEEAYCVSPSPYLRLPDGSLPWGTSSPPNVAMHTGTHVFESRKMDDIFLAARRSGIKSVFAGGALNYKEFNTADYCYYSNTDPDSVMVQHAIDHFKRDGVRLIRLHMQRIRNYWKGPEEKLKPNSDYQHYLLSVDSLLGKLIAVFKSAGVWDSTYVVIAGDHGMGMTNKSEHPASVLSSWKPYMNFYGPDIKRGESIPYAESPDIAILVDHFLRLTPLEGHTDPAVTIEPKGTTGKFLGNIFIGHPRELKHPMLIKQYLESTGWKPSGEYGEYRLAMLSLIKNLAPNDTQ
;
A
#
# COMPACT_ATOMS: atom_id res chain seq x y z
N MET A 1 0.81 37.72 52.21
CA MET A 1 0.79 36.54 51.28
C MET A 1 2.22 36.09 51.10
N ASN A 2 2.58 34.89 51.56
CA ASN A 2 3.97 34.45 51.67
C ASN A 2 4.56 34.11 50.30
N ALA A 3 5.70 34.69 49.94
CA ALA A 3 6.46 34.46 48.71
C ALA A 3 6.68 32.96 48.38
N ARG A 4 6.76 32.09 49.38
CA ARG A 4 6.88 30.62 49.22
C ARG A 4 5.63 29.97 48.58
N ARG A 5 4.42 30.55 48.71
CA ARG A 5 3.20 30.02 48.06
C ARG A 5 3.14 30.38 46.57
N ILE A 6 3.70 31.52 46.19
CA ILE A 6 3.75 31.97 44.78
C ILE A 6 4.72 31.13 43.98
N VAL A 7 5.88 30.76 44.55
CA VAL A 7 6.87 29.90 43.87
C VAL A 7 6.30 28.49 43.63
N CYS A 8 5.53 27.93 44.59
CA CYS A 8 4.93 26.60 44.39
C CYS A 8 3.85 26.55 43.31
N VAL A 9 3.06 27.63 43.18
CA VAL A 9 2.03 27.71 42.12
C VAL A 9 2.65 27.90 40.74
N CYS A 10 3.70 28.71 40.63
CA CYS A 10 4.42 28.87 39.36
C CYS A 10 5.15 27.59 38.92
N CYS A 11 5.74 26.81 39.83
CA CYS A 11 6.33 25.51 39.50
C CYS A 11 5.29 24.47 39.08
N LEU A 12 4.11 24.45 39.72
CA LEU A 12 3.03 23.53 39.31
C LEU A 12 2.44 23.90 37.93
N ILE A 13 2.32 25.18 37.60
CA ILE A 13 1.87 25.64 36.28
C ILE A 13 2.93 25.35 35.23
N LEU A 14 4.22 25.50 35.50
CA LEU A 14 5.32 25.14 34.59
C LEU A 14 5.38 23.63 34.36
N VAL A 15 5.22 22.79 35.38
CA VAL A 15 5.17 21.35 35.25
C VAL A 15 3.94 20.89 34.46
N ALA A 16 2.79 21.52 34.63
CA ALA A 16 1.58 21.27 33.85
C ALA A 16 1.74 21.72 32.37
N ALA A 17 2.45 22.85 32.12
CA ALA A 17 2.74 23.31 30.78
C ALA A 17 3.77 22.44 30.05
N PHE A 18 4.74 21.85 30.75
CA PHE A 18 5.70 20.91 30.18
C PHE A 18 5.11 19.52 29.91
N ASN A 19 4.09 19.09 30.65
CA ASN A 19 3.36 17.85 30.35
C ASN A 19 2.36 17.99 29.19
N GLY A 20 2.11 19.20 28.69
CA GLY A 20 1.24 19.46 27.53
C GLY A 20 1.92 19.37 26.17
N PHE A 21 3.24 19.29 26.10
CA PHE A 21 3.94 18.82 24.91
C PHE A 21 3.98 17.29 24.94
N ALA A 22 2.82 16.67 24.79
CA ALA A 22 2.79 15.30 24.31
C ALA A 22 3.58 15.33 22.99
N PHE A 23 4.77 14.73 22.95
CA PHE A 23 5.42 14.37 21.72
C PHE A 23 4.37 13.64 20.92
N ALA A 24 3.83 14.29 19.87
CA ALA A 24 2.86 13.66 19.01
C ALA A 24 3.49 12.33 18.59
N SER A 25 2.94 11.23 19.08
CA SER A 25 3.50 9.90 18.79
C SER A 25 3.56 9.78 17.27
N LYS A 26 4.72 9.39 16.73
CA LYS A 26 4.84 9.19 15.27
C LYS A 26 3.63 8.37 14.81
N PRO A 27 2.98 8.74 13.71
CA PRO A 27 1.81 8.03 13.22
C PRO A 27 2.12 6.55 12.96
N VAL A 28 1.10 5.72 12.95
CA VAL A 28 1.17 4.34 12.47
C VAL A 28 0.68 4.31 11.02
N VAL A 29 1.37 3.61 10.16
CA VAL A 29 0.87 3.27 8.82
C VAL A 29 0.66 1.76 8.72
N LEU A 30 -0.56 1.38 8.41
CA LEU A 30 -0.95 0.02 8.10
C LEU A 30 -1.21 -0.11 6.60
N MET A 31 -0.34 -0.81 5.89
CA MET A 31 -0.59 -1.31 4.54
C MET A 31 -1.18 -2.72 4.64
N PHE A 32 -2.46 -2.84 4.42
CA PHE A 32 -3.21 -4.10 4.48
C PHE A 32 -3.55 -4.53 3.05
N ILE A 33 -2.68 -5.35 2.48
CA ILE A 33 -2.78 -5.78 1.08
C ILE A 33 -3.50 -7.13 1.03
N ILE A 34 -4.49 -7.24 0.16
CA ILE A 34 -5.30 -8.44 -0.06
C ILE A 34 -5.05 -8.92 -1.48
N ASP A 35 -4.43 -10.09 -1.63
CA ASP A 35 -4.01 -10.66 -2.92
C ASP A 35 -5.16 -10.69 -3.93
N GLY A 36 -4.97 -10.03 -5.06
CA GLY A 36 -5.93 -10.01 -6.15
C GLY A 36 -7.26 -9.32 -5.88
N LEU A 37 -7.37 -8.49 -4.82
CA LEU A 37 -8.62 -7.79 -4.48
C LEU A 37 -8.98 -6.76 -5.54
N GLN A 38 -10.19 -6.89 -6.10
CA GLN A 38 -10.79 -5.98 -7.08
C GLN A 38 -11.94 -5.18 -6.47
N SER A 39 -12.23 -4.02 -7.04
CA SER A 39 -13.22 -3.07 -6.50
C SER A 39 -14.63 -3.65 -6.43
N ASP A 40 -15.05 -4.45 -7.40
CA ASP A 40 -16.34 -5.12 -7.43
C ASP A 40 -16.48 -6.17 -6.32
N ALA A 41 -15.43 -6.96 -6.07
CA ALA A 41 -15.42 -7.95 -4.99
C ALA A 41 -15.42 -7.29 -3.60
N ALA A 42 -14.65 -6.22 -3.43
CA ALA A 42 -14.64 -5.43 -2.20
C ALA A 42 -16.02 -4.84 -1.90
N LYS A 43 -16.70 -4.30 -2.94
CA LYS A 43 -18.04 -3.76 -2.80
C LYS A 43 -19.05 -4.81 -2.36
N VAL A 44 -19.02 -6.01 -2.94
CA VAL A 44 -19.90 -7.11 -2.52
C VAL A 44 -19.66 -7.45 -1.04
N ALA A 45 -18.38 -7.55 -0.59
CA ALA A 45 -18.09 -7.81 0.81
C ALA A 45 -18.61 -6.69 1.74
N ILE A 46 -18.41 -5.43 1.37
CA ILE A 46 -18.90 -4.25 2.11
C ILE A 46 -20.43 -4.28 2.26
N ASP A 47 -21.13 -4.58 1.17
CA ASP A 47 -22.59 -4.62 1.16
C ASP A 47 -23.16 -5.84 1.94
N HIS A 48 -22.34 -6.87 2.21
CA HIS A 48 -22.75 -8.14 2.80
C HIS A 48 -22.02 -8.53 4.10
N GLY A 49 -21.49 -7.56 4.84
CA GLY A 49 -21.06 -7.79 6.22
C GLY A 49 -19.58 -7.56 6.53
N ALA A 50 -18.76 -7.11 5.58
CA ALA A 50 -17.38 -6.67 5.87
C ALA A 50 -17.41 -5.30 6.57
N THR A 51 -17.69 -5.30 7.87
CA THR A 51 -17.97 -4.09 8.65
C THR A 51 -16.75 -3.19 8.82
N ASN A 52 -15.55 -3.74 8.85
CA ASN A 52 -14.31 -2.98 9.01
C ASN A 52 -13.88 -2.35 7.68
N LEU A 53 -14.00 -3.08 6.56
CA LEU A 53 -13.82 -2.52 5.22
C LEU A 53 -14.86 -1.43 4.95
N LYS A 54 -16.13 -1.68 5.34
CA LYS A 54 -17.18 -0.67 5.25
C LYS A 54 -16.86 0.59 6.04
N TYR A 55 -16.36 0.44 7.28
CA TYR A 55 -15.95 1.57 8.10
C TYR A 55 -14.88 2.41 7.42
N LEU A 56 -13.85 1.77 6.85
CA LEU A 56 -12.76 2.47 6.14
C LEU A 56 -13.26 3.10 4.83
N TYR A 57 -14.18 2.45 4.12
CA TYR A 57 -14.81 2.98 2.91
C TYR A 57 -15.64 4.24 3.22
N ASP A 58 -16.49 4.19 4.25
CA ASP A 58 -17.37 5.31 4.63
C ASP A 58 -16.61 6.48 5.28
N ASN A 59 -15.45 6.22 5.87
CA ASN A 59 -14.65 7.23 6.61
C ASN A 59 -13.29 7.52 5.95
N GLY A 60 -13.09 7.09 4.73
CA GLY A 60 -11.87 7.30 3.95
C GLY A 60 -12.16 7.70 2.52
N VAL A 61 -11.16 7.54 1.66
CA VAL A 61 -11.23 7.82 0.23
C VAL A 61 -10.96 6.55 -0.56
N TRP A 62 -11.86 6.18 -1.46
CA TRP A 62 -11.65 5.07 -2.39
C TRP A 62 -11.34 5.56 -3.81
N VAL A 63 -10.66 4.74 -4.58
CA VAL A 63 -10.20 5.06 -5.94
C VAL A 63 -11.17 4.45 -6.95
N GLU A 64 -11.68 5.28 -7.89
CA GLU A 64 -12.60 4.84 -8.94
C GLU A 64 -11.90 3.97 -9.99
N GLU A 65 -10.76 4.42 -10.49
CA GLU A 65 -9.89 3.68 -11.40
C GLU A 65 -8.51 3.49 -10.78
N ALA A 66 -8.26 2.33 -10.19
CA ALA A 66 -6.96 1.96 -9.67
C ALA A 66 -6.24 1.00 -10.62
N TYR A 67 -4.93 1.22 -10.82
CA TYR A 67 -4.09 0.35 -11.66
C TYR A 67 -2.82 -0.07 -10.92
N CYS A 68 -2.38 -1.30 -11.17
CA CYS A 68 -1.09 -1.77 -10.71
C CYS A 68 -0.05 -1.75 -11.82
N VAL A 69 1.21 -1.68 -11.46
CA VAL A 69 2.33 -1.97 -12.35
C VAL A 69 2.17 -3.41 -12.87
N SER A 70 2.70 -3.69 -14.04
CA SER A 70 2.55 -4.98 -14.73
C SER A 70 2.25 -6.17 -13.80
N PRO A 71 1.06 -6.77 -13.87
CA PRO A 71 0.70 -7.91 -13.04
C PRO A 71 1.41 -9.21 -13.49
N SER A 72 2.28 -9.16 -14.48
CA SER A 72 2.99 -10.33 -15.00
C SER A 72 3.78 -11.03 -13.90
N PRO A 73 3.64 -12.36 -13.75
CA PRO A 73 4.42 -13.11 -12.78
C PRO A 73 5.90 -13.29 -13.19
N TYR A 74 6.27 -13.00 -14.43
CA TYR A 74 7.59 -13.30 -14.99
C TYR A 74 8.36 -12.05 -15.41
N LEU A 75 8.64 -11.19 -14.43
CA LEU A 75 9.53 -10.06 -14.65
C LEU A 75 10.96 -10.57 -14.88
N ARG A 76 11.57 -10.24 -16.02
CA ARG A 76 13.02 -10.35 -16.20
C ARG A 76 13.64 -8.96 -16.26
N LEU A 77 14.72 -8.78 -15.53
CA LEU A 77 15.54 -7.58 -15.64
C LEU A 77 16.24 -7.54 -17.02
N PRO A 78 16.77 -6.39 -17.42
CA PRO A 78 17.50 -6.26 -18.69
C PRO A 78 18.67 -7.24 -18.86
N ASP A 79 19.28 -7.69 -17.78
CA ASP A 79 20.34 -8.70 -17.76
C ASP A 79 19.81 -10.16 -17.90
N GLY A 80 18.49 -10.31 -18.02
CA GLY A 80 17.83 -11.61 -18.14
C GLY A 80 17.57 -12.32 -16.81
N SER A 81 18.04 -11.77 -15.68
CA SER A 81 17.78 -12.36 -14.37
C SER A 81 16.31 -12.18 -13.96
N LEU A 82 15.82 -13.06 -13.07
CA LEU A 82 14.56 -12.89 -12.37
C LEU A 82 14.85 -12.16 -11.07
N PRO A 83 14.50 -10.87 -10.98
CA PRO A 83 14.84 -10.09 -9.78
C PRO A 83 14.06 -10.55 -8.55
N TRP A 84 12.81 -10.95 -8.75
CA TRP A 84 11.87 -11.27 -7.70
C TRP A 84 10.90 -12.36 -8.19
N GLY A 85 10.30 -13.09 -7.27
CA GLY A 85 9.34 -14.15 -7.58
C GLY A 85 8.05 -13.65 -8.23
N THR A 86 7.14 -14.56 -8.48
CA THR A 86 5.83 -14.30 -9.10
C THR A 86 5.02 -13.24 -8.34
N SER A 87 4.26 -12.42 -9.03
CA SER A 87 3.43 -11.32 -8.50
C SER A 87 4.22 -10.16 -7.88
N SER A 88 5.52 -10.07 -8.15
CA SER A 88 6.40 -9.12 -7.47
C SER A 88 6.33 -7.68 -8.00
N PRO A 89 6.18 -7.41 -9.31
CA PRO A 89 6.23 -6.03 -9.81
C PRO A 89 5.26 -5.07 -9.12
N PRO A 90 3.95 -5.38 -8.96
CA PRO A 90 3.05 -4.49 -8.25
C PRO A 90 3.41 -4.30 -6.78
N ASN A 91 3.87 -5.36 -6.12
CA ASN A 91 4.27 -5.32 -4.72
C ASN A 91 5.53 -4.46 -4.51
N VAL A 92 6.52 -4.58 -5.40
CA VAL A 92 7.73 -3.76 -5.38
C VAL A 92 7.40 -2.30 -5.68
N ALA A 93 6.50 -2.03 -6.64
CA ALA A 93 6.06 -0.67 -6.94
C ALA A 93 5.44 0.05 -5.74
N MET A 94 4.64 -0.66 -4.92
CA MET A 94 4.06 -0.13 -3.69
C MET A 94 5.11 0.21 -2.62
N HIS A 95 6.33 -0.34 -2.73
CA HIS A 95 7.40 -0.05 -1.79
C HIS A 95 8.36 1.02 -2.31
N THR A 96 8.63 1.01 -3.60
CA THR A 96 9.68 1.84 -4.21
C THR A 96 9.15 3.12 -4.86
N GLY A 97 7.85 3.20 -5.13
CA GLY A 97 7.24 4.33 -5.82
C GLY A 97 7.66 4.44 -7.30
N THR A 98 8.02 3.33 -7.95
CA THR A 98 8.49 3.34 -9.35
C THR A 98 7.63 2.45 -10.24
N HIS A 99 7.53 2.82 -11.53
CA HIS A 99 6.81 2.06 -12.54
C HIS A 99 7.70 1.06 -13.29
N VAL A 100 9.02 1.24 -13.23
CA VAL A 100 10.00 0.44 -13.99
C VAL A 100 11.10 -0.03 -13.06
N PHE A 101 11.53 -1.27 -13.25
CA PHE A 101 12.58 -1.92 -12.47
C PHE A 101 13.75 -2.26 -13.38
N GLU A 102 14.92 -1.66 -13.13
CA GLU A 102 16.15 -1.86 -13.91
C GLU A 102 17.21 -2.63 -13.13
N SER A 103 17.07 -2.66 -11.81
CA SER A 103 18.03 -3.28 -10.89
C SER A 103 17.34 -3.68 -9.61
N ARG A 104 17.92 -4.62 -8.87
CA ARG A 104 17.53 -4.93 -7.48
C ARG A 104 17.94 -3.87 -6.47
N LYS A 105 18.84 -2.96 -6.84
CA LYS A 105 19.30 -1.88 -5.98
C LYS A 105 18.37 -0.70 -6.08
N MET A 106 17.35 -0.74 -5.25
CA MET A 106 16.31 0.28 -5.19
C MET A 106 16.11 0.70 -3.74
N ASP A 107 15.86 1.99 -3.54
CA ASP A 107 15.37 2.47 -2.27
C ASP A 107 13.88 2.14 -2.11
N ASP A 108 13.45 1.93 -0.86
CA ASP A 108 12.07 1.61 -0.56
C ASP A 108 11.61 2.21 0.78
N ILE A 109 10.31 2.16 1.04
CA ILE A 109 9.68 2.72 2.24
C ILE A 109 10.25 2.14 3.54
N PHE A 110 10.74 0.92 3.57
CA PHE A 110 11.33 0.32 4.79
C PHE A 110 12.73 0.84 5.04
N LEU A 111 13.55 0.99 3.99
CA LEU A 111 14.87 1.63 4.08
C LEU A 111 14.73 3.09 4.50
N ALA A 112 13.80 3.83 3.89
CA ALA A 112 13.50 5.21 4.25
C ALA A 112 12.98 5.32 5.70
N ALA A 113 12.11 4.41 6.13
CA ALA A 113 11.64 4.33 7.52
C ALA A 113 12.80 4.11 8.50
N ARG A 114 13.72 3.18 8.18
CA ARG A 114 14.91 2.92 8.99
C ARG A 114 15.81 4.14 9.09
N ARG A 115 16.08 4.85 7.98
CA ARG A 115 16.83 6.13 7.99
C ARG A 115 16.14 7.20 8.85
N SER A 116 14.83 7.17 8.93
CA SER A 116 13.99 8.08 9.74
C SER A 116 13.80 7.62 11.19
N GLY A 117 14.46 6.54 11.61
CA GLY A 117 14.36 5.98 12.97
C GLY A 117 12.97 5.39 13.25
N ILE A 118 12.30 4.87 12.22
CA ILE A 118 10.98 4.21 12.30
C ILE A 118 11.20 2.72 12.05
N LYS A 119 10.72 1.89 12.99
CA LYS A 119 10.76 0.43 12.84
C LYS A 119 9.60 -0.05 12.00
N SER A 120 9.85 -1.11 11.23
CA SER A 120 8.93 -1.67 10.26
C SER A 120 8.77 -3.19 10.41
N VAL A 121 7.59 -3.70 10.03
CA VAL A 121 7.33 -5.13 9.89
C VAL A 121 6.63 -5.43 8.57
N PHE A 122 7.07 -6.50 7.90
CA PHE A 122 6.36 -7.07 6.76
C PHE A 122 6.07 -8.55 7.01
N ALA A 123 4.79 -8.90 7.11
CA ALA A 123 4.34 -10.29 7.21
C ALA A 123 3.43 -10.63 6.02
N GLY A 124 3.66 -11.78 5.39
CA GLY A 124 2.93 -12.16 4.18
C GLY A 124 2.85 -13.66 3.95
N GLY A 125 1.76 -14.07 3.29
CA GLY A 125 1.41 -15.46 3.04
C GLY A 125 2.20 -16.15 1.93
N ALA A 126 3.37 -15.62 1.52
CA ALA A 126 4.20 -16.25 0.51
C ALA A 126 5.70 -16.06 0.79
N LEU A 127 6.49 -17.13 0.58
CA LEU A 127 7.93 -17.12 0.85
C LEU A 127 8.74 -16.25 -0.13
N ASN A 128 8.25 -16.02 -1.34
CA ASN A 128 8.92 -15.19 -2.35
C ASN A 128 9.04 -13.72 -1.94
N TYR A 129 8.26 -13.25 -0.97
CA TYR A 129 8.40 -11.88 -0.44
C TYR A 129 9.75 -11.61 0.24
N LYS A 130 10.50 -12.65 0.61
CA LYS A 130 11.88 -12.52 1.10
C LYS A 130 12.82 -11.81 0.11
N GLU A 131 12.53 -11.92 -1.19
CA GLU A 131 13.42 -11.45 -2.25
C GLU A 131 13.44 -9.93 -2.40
N PHE A 132 12.38 -9.24 -2.00
CA PHE A 132 12.26 -7.78 -2.11
C PHE A 132 11.89 -7.09 -0.79
N ASN A 133 12.21 -7.71 0.34
CA ASN A 133 11.91 -7.15 1.64
C ASN A 133 13.16 -6.60 2.32
N THR A 134 13.03 -5.37 2.81
CA THR A 134 14.05 -4.66 3.59
C THR A 134 13.53 -4.24 4.97
N ALA A 135 12.32 -4.65 5.39
CA ALA A 135 11.74 -4.36 6.69
C ALA A 135 12.60 -4.89 7.85
N ASP A 136 12.53 -4.24 9.02
CA ASP A 136 13.31 -4.63 10.20
C ASP A 136 12.88 -5.99 10.75
N TYR A 137 11.59 -6.27 10.70
CA TYR A 137 11.00 -7.54 11.11
C TYR A 137 10.20 -8.14 9.96
N CYS A 138 10.31 -9.45 9.78
CA CYS A 138 9.59 -10.11 8.71
C CYS A 138 9.13 -11.52 9.10
N TYR A 139 7.98 -11.91 8.55
CA TYR A 139 7.47 -13.26 8.64
C TYR A 139 6.79 -13.68 7.34
N TYR A 140 7.21 -14.79 6.76
CA TYR A 140 6.66 -15.31 5.50
C TYR A 140 6.39 -16.80 5.59
N SER A 141 5.22 -17.24 5.14
CA SER A 141 4.86 -18.65 5.13
C SER A 141 3.93 -18.96 3.96
N ASN A 142 4.19 -20.07 3.25
CA ASN A 142 3.28 -20.60 2.25
C ASN A 142 2.14 -21.43 2.84
N THR A 143 2.19 -21.77 4.12
CA THR A 143 1.28 -22.72 4.77
C THR A 143 0.44 -22.13 5.88
N ASP A 144 0.98 -21.15 6.63
CA ASP A 144 0.29 -20.59 7.76
C ASP A 144 -0.91 -19.73 7.35
N PRO A 145 -1.98 -19.72 8.12
CA PRO A 145 -3.14 -18.88 7.85
C PRO A 145 -2.82 -17.38 8.00
N ASP A 146 -3.56 -16.51 7.32
CA ASP A 146 -3.37 -15.05 7.36
C ASP A 146 -3.47 -14.48 8.80
N SER A 147 -4.16 -15.16 9.71
CA SER A 147 -4.22 -14.78 11.13
C SER A 147 -2.86 -14.80 11.82
N VAL A 148 -1.94 -15.66 11.39
CA VAL A 148 -0.56 -15.72 11.92
C VAL A 148 0.21 -14.49 11.47
N MET A 149 0.04 -14.04 10.21
CA MET A 149 0.66 -12.79 9.70
C MET A 149 0.22 -11.59 10.54
N VAL A 150 -1.08 -11.50 10.82
CA VAL A 150 -1.66 -10.44 11.66
C VAL A 150 -1.11 -10.52 13.10
N GLN A 151 -0.97 -11.72 13.66
CA GLN A 151 -0.44 -11.87 15.01
C GLN A 151 1.02 -11.42 15.10
N HIS A 152 1.87 -11.78 14.12
CA HIS A 152 3.25 -11.29 14.06
C HIS A 152 3.32 -9.76 14.02
N ALA A 153 2.48 -9.12 13.22
CA ALA A 153 2.43 -7.66 13.17
C ALA A 153 2.03 -7.03 14.52
N ILE A 154 1.02 -7.62 15.19
CA ILE A 154 0.56 -7.16 16.52
C ILE A 154 1.67 -7.31 17.56
N ASP A 155 2.40 -8.43 17.55
CA ASP A 155 3.46 -8.69 18.52
C ASP A 155 4.62 -7.70 18.36
N HIS A 156 5.05 -7.42 17.13
CA HIS A 156 6.09 -6.43 16.86
C HIS A 156 5.61 -5.00 17.12
N PHE A 157 4.35 -4.67 16.82
CA PHE A 157 3.76 -3.39 17.19
C PHE A 157 3.83 -3.15 18.72
N LYS A 158 3.42 -4.14 19.51
CA LYS A 158 3.34 -4.05 20.98
C LYS A 158 4.71 -4.09 21.64
N ARG A 159 5.59 -5.00 21.20
CA ARG A 159 6.89 -5.26 21.84
C ARG A 159 7.97 -4.30 21.37
N ASP A 160 8.01 -4.01 20.07
CA ASP A 160 9.14 -3.35 19.42
C ASP A 160 8.83 -1.92 19.00
N GLY A 161 7.56 -1.47 19.12
CA GLY A 161 7.12 -0.13 18.78
C GLY A 161 7.14 0.15 17.26
N VAL A 162 6.89 -0.86 16.45
CA VAL A 162 6.78 -0.74 14.99
C VAL A 162 5.71 0.28 14.61
N ARG A 163 5.98 1.10 13.58
CA ARG A 163 5.05 2.13 13.07
C ARG A 163 4.73 1.98 11.58
N LEU A 164 5.56 1.30 10.82
CA LEU A 164 5.25 0.89 9.44
C LEU A 164 4.95 -0.61 9.42
N ILE A 165 3.70 -0.95 9.15
CA ILE A 165 3.21 -2.32 9.14
C ILE A 165 2.71 -2.63 7.74
N ARG A 166 3.31 -3.64 7.09
CA ARG A 166 2.80 -4.20 5.85
C ARG A 166 2.35 -5.64 6.07
N LEU A 167 1.11 -5.90 5.74
CA LEU A 167 0.50 -7.23 5.74
C LEU A 167 0.08 -7.62 4.33
N HIS A 168 0.26 -8.89 3.98
CA HIS A 168 -0.21 -9.42 2.71
C HIS A 168 -1.05 -10.68 2.94
N MET A 169 -2.36 -10.54 2.73
CA MET A 169 -3.36 -11.59 2.90
C MET A 169 -3.43 -12.44 1.62
N GLN A 170 -2.61 -13.48 1.57
CA GLN A 170 -2.40 -14.30 0.38
C GLN A 170 -3.44 -15.41 0.21
N ARG A 171 -4.05 -15.89 1.30
CA ARG A 171 -4.85 -17.10 1.27
C ARG A 171 -6.17 -16.95 0.52
N ILE A 172 -6.66 -15.74 0.31
CA ILE A 172 -7.88 -15.46 -0.43
C ILE A 172 -7.83 -16.03 -1.85
N ARG A 173 -6.65 -16.04 -2.48
CA ARG A 173 -6.46 -16.62 -3.82
C ARG A 173 -6.85 -18.10 -3.92
N ASN A 174 -6.79 -18.86 -2.83
CA ASN A 174 -7.16 -20.27 -2.78
C ASN A 174 -8.67 -20.49 -2.97
N TYR A 175 -9.46 -19.45 -2.76
CA TYR A 175 -10.91 -19.45 -2.88
C TYR A 175 -11.39 -18.85 -4.20
N TRP A 176 -10.46 -18.42 -5.06
CA TRP A 176 -10.80 -17.95 -6.39
C TRP A 176 -11.30 -19.09 -7.27
N LYS A 177 -12.52 -18.94 -7.80
CA LYS A 177 -13.17 -19.89 -8.71
C LYS A 177 -13.71 -19.21 -9.97
N GLY A 178 -13.16 -18.04 -10.29
CA GLY A 178 -13.53 -17.25 -11.46
C GLY A 178 -14.22 -15.93 -11.15
N PRO A 179 -14.37 -15.07 -12.16
CA PRO A 179 -14.85 -13.71 -12.00
C PRO A 179 -16.30 -13.60 -11.50
N GLU A 180 -17.14 -14.58 -11.77
CA GLU A 180 -18.53 -14.58 -11.31
C GLU A 180 -18.65 -14.97 -9.83
N GLU A 181 -17.79 -15.87 -9.34
CA GLU A 181 -17.85 -16.35 -7.97
C GLU A 181 -17.52 -15.25 -6.95
N LYS A 182 -16.57 -14.38 -7.26
CA LYS A 182 -16.24 -13.25 -6.36
C LYS A 182 -17.39 -12.28 -6.16
N LEU A 183 -18.38 -12.27 -7.05
CA LEU A 183 -19.57 -11.41 -7.00
C LEU A 183 -20.77 -12.05 -6.27
N LYS A 184 -20.66 -13.33 -5.91
CA LYS A 184 -21.73 -14.02 -5.17
C LYS A 184 -21.51 -13.85 -3.66
N PRO A 185 -22.41 -13.18 -2.92
CA PRO A 185 -22.24 -12.91 -1.49
C PRO A 185 -21.94 -14.14 -0.63
N ASN A 186 -22.51 -15.29 -1.01
CA ASN A 186 -22.36 -16.55 -0.27
C ASN A 186 -21.31 -17.49 -0.86
N SER A 187 -20.40 -17.00 -1.70
CA SER A 187 -19.29 -17.80 -2.22
C SER A 187 -18.21 -18.00 -1.17
N ASP A 188 -17.41 -19.06 -1.33
CA ASP A 188 -16.25 -19.30 -0.48
C ASP A 188 -15.27 -18.12 -0.50
N TYR A 189 -15.12 -17.46 -1.66
CA TYR A 189 -14.29 -16.27 -1.82
C TYR A 189 -14.78 -15.14 -0.90
N GLN A 190 -16.08 -14.82 -0.94
CA GLN A 190 -16.66 -13.77 -0.11
C GLN A 190 -16.63 -14.12 1.39
N HIS A 191 -16.91 -15.38 1.76
CA HIS A 191 -16.78 -15.83 3.14
C HIS A 191 -15.34 -15.68 3.66
N TYR A 192 -14.33 -16.00 2.82
CA TYR A 192 -12.95 -15.77 3.21
C TYR A 192 -12.61 -14.28 3.32
N LEU A 193 -13.11 -13.44 2.42
CA LEU A 193 -12.93 -11.99 2.50
C LEU A 193 -13.55 -11.40 3.78
N LEU A 194 -14.70 -11.93 4.26
CA LEU A 194 -15.25 -11.58 5.57
C LEU A 194 -14.33 -12.02 6.73
N SER A 195 -13.64 -13.16 6.61
CA SER A 195 -12.64 -13.56 7.60
C SER A 195 -11.43 -12.63 7.61
N VAL A 196 -10.98 -12.17 6.45
CA VAL A 196 -9.92 -11.17 6.31
C VAL A 196 -10.36 -9.83 6.89
N ASP A 197 -11.60 -9.42 6.69
CA ASP A 197 -12.20 -8.24 7.33
C ASP A 197 -12.15 -8.34 8.87
N SER A 198 -12.43 -9.51 9.43
CA SER A 198 -12.35 -9.74 10.87
C SER A 198 -10.91 -9.59 11.39
N LEU A 199 -9.90 -10.00 10.62
CA LEU A 199 -8.49 -9.80 10.96
C LEU A 199 -8.10 -8.30 10.92
N LEU A 200 -8.63 -7.55 9.98
CA LEU A 200 -8.49 -6.08 9.95
C LEU A 200 -9.12 -5.47 11.19
N GLY A 201 -10.32 -5.91 11.60
CA GLY A 201 -10.99 -5.48 12.83
C GLY A 201 -10.16 -5.74 14.08
N LYS A 202 -9.45 -6.89 14.15
CA LYS A 202 -8.53 -7.20 15.25
C LYS A 202 -7.38 -6.16 15.35
N LEU A 203 -6.79 -5.75 14.22
CA LEU A 203 -5.75 -4.72 14.19
C LEU A 203 -6.30 -3.35 14.64
N ILE A 204 -7.46 -2.95 14.10
CA ILE A 204 -8.12 -1.69 14.49
C ILE A 204 -8.37 -1.67 16.01
N ALA A 205 -8.86 -2.75 16.57
CA ALA A 205 -9.09 -2.87 18.02
C ALA A 205 -7.77 -2.72 18.82
N VAL A 206 -6.68 -3.32 18.34
CA VAL A 206 -5.35 -3.19 18.97
C VAL A 206 -4.87 -1.75 18.92
N PHE A 207 -4.99 -1.06 17.80
CA PHE A 207 -4.56 0.34 17.67
C PHE A 207 -5.43 1.29 18.50
N LYS A 208 -6.75 1.04 18.58
CA LYS A 208 -7.65 1.77 19.48
C LYS A 208 -7.27 1.58 20.95
N SER A 209 -7.02 0.33 21.37
CA SER A 209 -6.63 0.04 22.77
C SER A 209 -5.26 0.61 23.14
N ALA A 210 -4.37 0.79 22.16
CA ALA A 210 -3.07 1.44 22.33
C ALA A 210 -3.14 2.98 22.26
N GLY A 211 -4.31 3.58 22.01
CA GLY A 211 -4.50 5.01 21.90
C GLY A 211 -3.85 5.66 20.68
N VAL A 212 -3.56 4.89 19.62
CA VAL A 212 -2.88 5.39 18.41
C VAL A 212 -3.80 5.47 17.19
N TRP A 213 -5.05 5.01 17.30
CA TRP A 213 -5.97 4.95 16.17
C TRP A 213 -6.20 6.31 15.50
N ASP A 214 -6.34 7.38 16.28
CA ASP A 214 -6.58 8.72 15.77
C ASP A 214 -5.38 9.35 15.04
N SER A 215 -4.21 8.70 15.12
CA SER A 215 -3.00 9.04 14.36
C SER A 215 -2.58 7.92 13.38
N THR A 216 -3.47 7.00 13.07
CA THR A 216 -3.19 5.87 12.18
C THR A 216 -3.67 6.16 10.77
N TYR A 217 -2.81 5.92 9.79
CA TYR A 217 -3.18 5.84 8.38
C TYR A 217 -3.32 4.37 7.96
N VAL A 218 -4.33 4.08 7.17
CA VAL A 218 -4.58 2.73 6.63
C VAL A 218 -4.66 2.80 5.11
N VAL A 219 -3.89 1.95 4.47
CA VAL A 219 -3.96 1.68 3.02
C VAL A 219 -4.50 0.28 2.85
N ILE A 220 -5.69 0.14 2.27
CA ILE A 220 -6.25 -1.13 1.81
C ILE A 220 -6.05 -1.19 0.30
N ALA A 221 -5.38 -2.22 -0.19
CA ALA A 221 -5.21 -2.39 -1.63
C ALA A 221 -5.18 -3.87 -2.03
N GLY A 222 -5.58 -4.15 -3.27
CA GLY A 222 -5.11 -5.32 -3.98
C GLY A 222 -3.70 -5.04 -4.51
N ASP A 223 -2.85 -6.04 -4.58
CA ASP A 223 -1.56 -5.90 -5.27
C ASP A 223 -1.76 -5.90 -6.80
N HIS A 224 -2.70 -6.66 -7.29
CA HIS A 224 -3.20 -6.72 -8.67
C HIS A 224 -4.68 -7.11 -8.68
N GLY A 225 -5.28 -7.18 -9.86
CA GLY A 225 -6.56 -7.84 -10.05
C GLY A 225 -6.37 -9.31 -10.44
N MET A 226 -7.47 -9.98 -10.81
CA MET A 226 -7.47 -11.39 -11.22
C MET A 226 -7.85 -11.56 -12.68
N GLY A 227 -7.38 -12.66 -13.27
CA GLY A 227 -7.74 -13.05 -14.64
C GLY A 227 -9.21 -13.47 -14.81
N MET A 228 -9.55 -13.91 -16.02
CA MET A 228 -10.93 -14.26 -16.40
C MET A 228 -11.23 -15.76 -16.32
N THR A 229 -10.29 -16.56 -15.82
CA THR A 229 -10.47 -18.01 -15.66
C THR A 229 -10.78 -18.40 -14.22
N ASN A 230 -11.11 -19.66 -14.01
CA ASN A 230 -11.29 -20.22 -12.66
C ASN A 230 -9.97 -20.53 -11.93
N LYS A 231 -8.83 -20.29 -12.59
CA LYS A 231 -7.51 -20.40 -11.97
C LYS A 231 -7.14 -19.07 -11.30
N SER A 232 -6.47 -19.14 -10.17
CA SER A 232 -5.93 -17.99 -9.47
C SER A 232 -4.71 -17.43 -10.21
N GLU A 233 -4.94 -16.86 -11.39
CA GLU A 233 -3.94 -16.30 -12.30
C GLU A 233 -4.24 -14.81 -12.56
N HIS A 234 -3.18 -14.06 -12.83
CA HIS A 234 -3.28 -12.63 -13.14
C HIS A 234 -2.38 -12.27 -14.35
N PRO A 235 -2.66 -12.86 -15.54
CA PRO A 235 -1.83 -12.62 -16.71
C PRO A 235 -1.91 -11.16 -17.16
N ALA A 236 -0.77 -10.56 -17.49
CA ALA A 236 -0.72 -9.17 -17.91
C ALA A 236 -1.43 -8.92 -19.26
N SER A 237 -1.69 -9.95 -20.04
CA SER A 237 -2.52 -9.86 -21.26
C SER A 237 -4.03 -9.66 -20.97
N VAL A 238 -4.46 -9.71 -19.72
CA VAL A 238 -5.86 -9.58 -19.32
C VAL A 238 -6.06 -8.30 -18.49
N LEU A 239 -6.88 -7.40 -18.99
CA LEU A 239 -7.10 -6.07 -18.39
C LEU A 239 -7.56 -6.13 -16.93
N SER A 240 -8.40 -7.10 -16.55
CA SER A 240 -8.86 -7.21 -15.15
C SER A 240 -7.72 -7.46 -14.16
N SER A 241 -6.60 -8.06 -14.60
CA SER A 241 -5.41 -8.27 -13.78
C SER A 241 -4.72 -6.95 -13.38
N TRP A 242 -4.91 -5.88 -14.14
CA TRP A 242 -4.32 -4.56 -13.88
C TRP A 242 -5.13 -3.70 -12.92
N LYS A 243 -6.35 -4.12 -12.54
CA LYS A 243 -7.32 -3.30 -11.81
C LYS A 243 -7.52 -3.77 -10.36
N PRO A 244 -6.65 -3.40 -9.41
CA PRO A 244 -6.85 -3.66 -7.98
C PRO A 244 -7.87 -2.71 -7.36
N TYR A 245 -8.33 -3.04 -6.16
CA TYR A 245 -8.99 -2.11 -5.25
C TYR A 245 -7.97 -1.24 -4.54
N MET A 246 -8.31 0.04 -4.26
CA MET A 246 -7.54 0.92 -3.37
C MET A 246 -8.46 1.80 -2.53
N ASN A 247 -8.15 1.90 -1.22
CA ASN A 247 -8.82 2.77 -0.27
C ASN A 247 -7.81 3.32 0.75
N PHE A 248 -7.95 4.58 1.12
CA PHE A 248 -7.09 5.31 2.04
C PHE A 248 -7.90 5.87 3.20
N TYR A 249 -7.42 5.68 4.43
CA TYR A 249 -8.01 6.21 5.65
C TYR A 249 -6.93 6.87 6.51
N GLY A 250 -7.27 7.97 7.20
CA GLY A 250 -6.35 8.66 8.11
C GLY A 250 -6.96 9.91 8.73
N PRO A 251 -6.25 10.54 9.66
CA PRO A 251 -6.78 11.67 10.44
C PRO A 251 -7.13 12.90 9.60
N ASP A 252 -6.40 13.17 8.55
CA ASP A 252 -6.55 14.30 7.63
C ASP A 252 -7.03 13.89 6.23
N ILE A 253 -7.39 12.62 6.06
CA ILE A 253 -7.98 12.10 4.82
C ILE A 253 -9.49 12.41 4.82
N LYS A 254 -10.01 12.78 3.65
CA LYS A 254 -11.44 12.99 3.40
C LYS A 254 -12.26 11.75 3.78
N ARG A 255 -13.54 11.95 4.00
CA ARG A 255 -14.42 10.86 4.44
C ARG A 255 -15.55 10.60 3.47
N GLY A 256 -15.74 9.33 3.09
CA GLY A 256 -16.83 8.88 2.21
C GLY A 256 -16.76 9.49 0.81
N GLU A 257 -15.58 9.86 0.36
CA GLU A 257 -15.36 10.43 -0.97
C GLU A 257 -14.59 9.45 -1.86
N SER A 258 -14.63 9.71 -3.16
CA SER A 258 -13.79 9.02 -4.15
C SER A 258 -12.83 9.99 -4.82
N ILE A 259 -11.71 9.45 -5.30
CA ILE A 259 -10.84 10.11 -6.25
C ILE A 259 -10.87 9.37 -7.59
N PRO A 260 -10.72 10.08 -8.71
CA PRO A 260 -10.90 9.46 -10.03
C PRO A 260 -9.84 8.41 -10.36
N TYR A 261 -8.58 8.57 -9.87
CA TYR A 261 -7.47 7.76 -10.33
C TYR A 261 -6.33 7.62 -9.33
N ALA A 262 -5.68 6.43 -9.33
CA ALA A 262 -4.40 6.17 -8.67
C ALA A 262 -3.68 4.96 -9.27
N GLU A 263 -2.37 4.89 -9.08
CA GLU A 263 -1.51 3.77 -9.49
C GLU A 263 -0.73 3.19 -8.30
N SER A 264 -0.33 1.92 -8.36
CA SER A 264 0.35 1.26 -7.24
C SER A 264 1.63 1.97 -6.75
N PRO A 265 2.44 2.65 -7.59
CA PRO A 265 3.59 3.41 -7.09
C PRO A 265 3.23 4.61 -6.21
N ASP A 266 2.02 5.17 -6.34
CA ASP A 266 1.56 6.32 -5.55
C ASP A 266 1.46 5.97 -4.06
N ILE A 267 1.24 4.68 -3.75
CA ILE A 267 1.16 4.18 -2.37
C ILE A 267 2.46 4.45 -1.61
N ALA A 268 3.63 4.21 -2.23
CA ALA A 268 4.91 4.48 -1.59
C ALA A 268 5.07 5.97 -1.26
N ILE A 269 4.65 6.85 -2.17
CA ILE A 269 4.72 8.31 -1.99
C ILE A 269 3.79 8.77 -0.85
N LEU A 270 2.60 8.15 -0.73
CA LEU A 270 1.70 8.41 0.41
C LEU A 270 2.28 7.92 1.73
N VAL A 271 2.87 6.73 1.77
CA VAL A 271 3.52 6.18 2.99
C VAL A 271 4.69 7.06 3.43
N ASP A 272 5.52 7.50 2.47
CA ASP A 272 6.57 8.49 2.71
C ASP A 272 6.02 9.74 3.40
N HIS A 273 4.97 10.32 2.83
CA HIS A 273 4.30 11.50 3.37
C HIS A 273 3.70 11.26 4.77
N PHE A 274 2.95 10.17 4.96
CA PHE A 274 2.27 9.87 6.24
C PHE A 274 3.24 9.74 7.41
N LEU A 275 4.40 9.13 7.17
CA LEU A 275 5.44 8.90 8.18
C LEU A 275 6.49 10.01 8.21
N ARG A 276 6.46 10.95 7.25
CA ARG A 276 7.48 11.99 7.06
C ARG A 276 8.86 11.37 6.99
N LEU A 277 9.02 10.42 6.06
CA LEU A 277 10.26 9.70 5.89
C LEU A 277 11.33 10.59 5.23
N THR A 278 12.56 10.13 5.25
CA THR A 278 13.59 10.63 4.33
C THR A 278 13.15 10.27 2.90
N PRO A 279 13.14 11.22 1.95
CA PRO A 279 12.61 10.97 0.61
C PRO A 279 13.19 9.71 -0.05
N LEU A 280 12.34 9.03 -0.80
CA LEU A 280 12.72 7.84 -1.57
C LEU A 280 13.62 8.22 -2.74
N GLU A 281 14.72 7.50 -2.90
CA GLU A 281 15.73 7.78 -3.93
C GLU A 281 15.49 7.04 -5.25
N GLY A 282 14.53 6.07 -5.27
CA GLY A 282 14.26 5.24 -6.44
C GLY A 282 15.42 4.27 -6.74
N HIS A 283 15.97 4.30 -7.95
CA HIS A 283 17.09 3.45 -8.33
C HIS A 283 18.41 3.94 -7.73
N THR A 284 19.03 3.13 -6.86
CA THR A 284 20.30 3.43 -6.21
C THR A 284 21.51 2.78 -6.92
N ASP A 285 21.25 2.00 -7.96
CA ASP A 285 22.29 1.39 -8.79
C ASP A 285 22.94 2.45 -9.70
N PRO A 286 24.25 2.74 -9.59
CA PRO A 286 24.91 3.69 -10.46
C PRO A 286 24.92 3.26 -11.94
N ALA A 287 24.75 1.98 -12.24
CA ALA A 287 24.65 1.47 -13.61
C ALA A 287 23.30 1.76 -14.27
N VAL A 288 22.27 2.13 -13.51
CA VAL A 288 20.98 2.52 -14.04
C VAL A 288 21.06 3.93 -14.60
N THR A 289 20.74 4.07 -15.89
CA THR A 289 20.84 5.34 -16.66
C THR A 289 19.48 5.93 -17.03
N ILE A 290 18.39 5.36 -16.52
CA ILE A 290 17.04 5.92 -16.76
C ILE A 290 16.88 7.25 -16.03
N GLU A 291 16.09 8.15 -16.64
CA GLU A 291 15.68 9.41 -16.01
C GLU A 291 14.14 9.49 -15.97
N PRO A 292 13.54 9.93 -14.86
CA PRO A 292 14.21 10.25 -13.59
C PRO A 292 14.67 8.95 -12.87
N LYS A 293 15.79 9.00 -12.16
CA LYS A 293 16.26 7.89 -11.31
C LYS A 293 15.41 7.69 -10.05
N GLY A 294 14.74 8.77 -9.63
CA GLY A 294 13.91 8.81 -8.44
C GLY A 294 12.57 8.06 -8.61
N THR A 295 11.66 8.34 -7.72
CA THR A 295 10.30 7.80 -7.78
C THR A 295 9.52 8.39 -8.96
N THR A 296 8.60 7.60 -9.51
CA THR A 296 7.72 8.01 -10.61
C THR A 296 6.24 8.00 -10.23
N GLY A 297 5.91 7.56 -9.00
CA GLY A 297 4.58 7.66 -8.42
C GLY A 297 4.20 9.10 -8.14
N LYS A 298 2.90 9.37 -8.10
CA LYS A 298 2.33 10.70 -7.85
C LYS A 298 1.86 10.86 -6.42
N PHE A 299 2.16 11.99 -5.80
CA PHE A 299 1.53 12.36 -4.53
C PHE A 299 0.04 12.66 -4.75
N LEU A 300 -0.80 11.88 -4.10
CA LEU A 300 -2.26 12.00 -4.21
C LEU A 300 -2.80 13.07 -3.24
N GLY A 301 -2.44 14.34 -3.45
CA GLY A 301 -2.88 15.46 -2.61
C GLY A 301 -4.41 15.59 -2.51
N ASN A 302 -5.13 15.10 -3.51
CA ASN A 302 -6.59 15.15 -3.58
C ASN A 302 -7.34 14.23 -2.60
N ILE A 303 -6.65 13.34 -1.88
CA ILE A 303 -7.26 12.56 -0.81
C ILE A 303 -7.41 13.33 0.51
N PHE A 304 -6.69 14.46 0.68
CA PHE A 304 -6.63 15.20 1.93
C PHE A 304 -7.76 16.23 2.05
N ILE A 305 -8.18 16.48 3.30
CA ILE A 305 -9.18 17.52 3.62
C ILE A 305 -8.67 18.88 3.15
N GLY A 306 -9.56 19.66 2.53
CA GLY A 306 -9.23 21.00 2.02
C GLY A 306 -8.61 21.01 0.61
N HIS A 307 -8.28 19.87 0.03
CA HIS A 307 -7.78 19.78 -1.34
C HIS A 307 -8.91 19.48 -2.36
N PRO A 308 -8.80 19.94 -3.62
CA PRO A 308 -9.80 19.61 -4.63
C PRO A 308 -9.85 18.10 -4.91
N ARG A 309 -10.97 17.60 -5.42
CA ARG A 309 -11.12 16.19 -5.83
C ARG A 309 -10.23 15.87 -7.03
N GLU A 310 -10.15 16.78 -7.96
CA GLU A 310 -9.36 16.61 -9.18
C GLU A 310 -7.86 16.84 -8.92
N LEU A 311 -7.05 15.96 -9.47
CA LEU A 311 -5.58 16.04 -9.44
C LEU A 311 -5.07 15.76 -10.85
N LYS A 312 -4.14 16.58 -11.33
CA LYS A 312 -3.41 16.26 -12.56
C LYS A 312 -2.49 15.06 -12.29
N HIS A 313 -2.91 13.89 -12.73
CA HIS A 313 -2.16 12.65 -12.63
C HIS A 313 -1.59 12.28 -13.99
N PRO A 314 -0.31 11.84 -14.09
CA PRO A 314 0.28 11.44 -15.37
C PRO A 314 -0.39 10.20 -15.98
N MET A 315 -1.03 9.34 -15.16
CA MET A 315 -1.78 8.16 -15.63
C MET A 315 -0.94 7.23 -16.53
N LEU A 316 0.29 6.96 -16.13
CA LEU A 316 1.27 6.24 -16.95
C LEU A 316 0.81 4.84 -17.36
N ILE A 317 0.23 4.09 -16.41
CA ILE A 317 -0.26 2.74 -16.68
C ILE A 317 -1.46 2.79 -17.62
N LYS A 318 -2.38 3.74 -17.40
CA LYS A 318 -3.54 3.92 -18.28
C LYS A 318 -3.12 4.28 -19.69
N GLN A 319 -2.19 5.22 -19.86
CA GLN A 319 -1.63 5.59 -21.18
C GLN A 319 -1.01 4.37 -21.90
N TYR A 320 -0.26 3.54 -21.16
CA TYR A 320 0.26 2.30 -21.74
C TYR A 320 -0.86 1.38 -22.21
N LEU A 321 -1.86 1.12 -21.38
CA LEU A 321 -2.98 0.24 -21.72
C LEU A 321 -3.77 0.78 -22.92
N GLU A 322 -4.00 2.07 -23.00
CA GLU A 322 -4.63 2.74 -24.15
C GLU A 322 -3.83 2.58 -25.43
N SER A 323 -2.50 2.74 -25.35
CA SER A 323 -1.60 2.57 -26.51
C SER A 323 -1.62 1.16 -27.10
N THR A 324 -1.96 0.15 -26.27
CA THR A 324 -2.14 -1.24 -26.71
C THR A 324 -3.58 -1.56 -27.14
N GLY A 325 -4.47 -0.56 -27.17
CA GLY A 325 -5.90 -0.79 -27.41
C GLY A 325 -6.56 -1.66 -26.33
N TRP A 326 -6.09 -1.56 -25.09
CA TRP A 326 -6.52 -2.36 -23.94
C TRP A 326 -6.23 -3.86 -24.08
N LYS A 327 -5.25 -4.22 -24.90
CA LYS A 327 -4.80 -5.59 -25.16
C LYS A 327 -3.28 -5.68 -25.00
N PRO A 328 -2.74 -5.50 -23.77
CA PRO A 328 -1.30 -5.59 -23.56
C PRO A 328 -0.80 -7.00 -23.90
N SER A 329 0.41 -7.11 -24.43
CA SER A 329 1.00 -8.40 -24.82
C SER A 329 1.24 -9.34 -23.64
N GLY A 330 1.43 -8.77 -22.47
CA GLY A 330 1.84 -9.49 -21.26
C GLY A 330 3.36 -9.60 -21.09
N GLU A 331 4.12 -9.11 -22.06
CA GLU A 331 5.58 -9.11 -22.01
C GLU A 331 6.10 -7.88 -21.24
N TYR A 332 6.88 -8.12 -20.18
CA TYR A 332 7.44 -7.01 -19.40
C TYR A 332 8.35 -6.13 -20.22
N GLY A 333 9.09 -6.66 -21.17
CA GLY A 333 9.97 -5.90 -22.05
C GLY A 333 9.23 -4.80 -22.82
N GLU A 334 8.07 -5.10 -23.37
CA GLU A 334 7.22 -4.11 -24.06
C GLU A 334 6.66 -3.07 -23.09
N TYR A 335 6.12 -3.52 -21.94
CA TYR A 335 5.68 -2.62 -20.89
C TYR A 335 6.80 -1.66 -20.47
N ARG A 336 8.00 -2.20 -20.19
CA ARG A 336 9.17 -1.44 -19.76
C ARG A 336 9.54 -0.34 -20.78
N LEU A 337 9.66 -0.70 -22.05
CA LEU A 337 10.03 0.26 -23.11
C LEU A 337 8.99 1.37 -23.23
N ALA A 338 7.71 1.04 -23.19
CA ALA A 338 6.63 2.00 -23.22
C ALA A 338 6.67 2.93 -21.98
N MET A 339 6.85 2.38 -20.79
CA MET A 339 6.96 3.16 -19.55
C MET A 339 8.15 4.11 -19.58
N LEU A 340 9.32 3.66 -20.01
CA LEU A 340 10.50 4.53 -20.13
C LEU A 340 10.25 5.70 -21.09
N SER A 341 9.53 5.45 -22.20
CA SER A 341 9.13 6.50 -23.14
C SER A 341 8.17 7.51 -22.50
N LEU A 342 7.17 7.03 -21.75
CA LEU A 342 6.21 7.90 -21.06
C LEU A 342 6.87 8.71 -19.95
N ILE A 343 7.70 8.07 -19.12
CA ILE A 343 8.43 8.72 -18.02
C ILE A 343 9.35 9.82 -18.54
N LYS A 344 10.05 9.61 -19.66
CA LYS A 344 10.92 10.61 -20.26
C LYS A 344 10.18 11.90 -20.65
N ASN A 345 8.90 11.80 -20.93
CA ASN A 345 8.05 12.93 -21.32
C ASN A 345 7.36 13.62 -20.11
N LEU A 346 7.59 13.15 -18.88
CA LEU A 346 7.05 13.82 -17.70
C LEU A 346 7.69 15.19 -17.51
N ALA A 347 6.87 16.19 -17.26
CA ALA A 347 7.37 17.48 -16.81
C ALA A 347 7.94 17.36 -15.37
N PRO A 348 8.92 18.21 -14.98
CA PRO A 348 9.52 18.15 -13.64
C PRO A 348 8.53 18.19 -12.48
N ASN A 349 7.34 18.74 -12.67
CA ASN A 349 6.29 18.86 -11.66
C ASN A 349 5.24 17.74 -11.71
N ASP A 350 5.36 16.78 -12.61
CA ASP A 350 4.37 15.70 -12.75
C ASP A 350 4.58 14.56 -11.74
N THR A 351 5.76 14.49 -11.11
CA THR A 351 6.14 13.45 -10.13
C THR A 351 6.24 13.93 -8.69
N GLN A 352 5.97 15.22 -8.41
CA GLN A 352 5.98 15.78 -7.06
C GLN A 352 4.57 15.97 -6.49
#